data_e6cf9fc574bfca8a60f3a0862787eb88
#
_entry.id   e6cf9fc574bfca8a60f3a0862787eb88
#
_cell.length_a   1.000
_cell.length_b   1.000
_cell.length_c   1.000
_cell.angle_alpha   90.00
_cell.angle_beta   90.00
_cell.angle_gamma   90.00
#
_symmetry.space_group_name_H-M   'P 1'
#
loop_
_entity.id
_entity.type
_entity.pdbx_description
1 polymer ?
#
loop_
_entity_poly.entity_id
_entity_poly.type
_entity_poly.pdbx_seq_one_letter_code
_entity_poly.pdbx_strand_id
1 'polypeptide(L)'
;ITPRTFKGEAFAPVIPSFQYAYNKGRWSLQASFALTGGGGKCTFDNGLGSFEKIVAETAMAACGLAKTVDNVLGNTLGQPGMQMFTTDQAFGQKGEYSYNSYMHGRQYYYGLSVGAAYKFSDNFSAFAGVRGVYASTNYYGYVENIKVGNMPLYKVLDPNKENAANIELSCDQSGIGFTPIIGVDFKTGKWNFSAKYEFKTRIRLKNKAVNQAPSISALPDNLSRQMVGTLTQVFTNKGMTPENAQAVAANTTQAVLTNGDVVKTMAGLKTEFDTKLKEAIGEYEDGKKIAGDIPAYLALGVGYSPVNTVRVNVGFHWFDDKHATSYNNRQEKLKRGTLEYN
;
A
#
# COMPACT_ATOMS: atom_id res chain seq x y z
N ILE A 1 -12.98 21.26 -2.15
CA ILE A 1 -12.61 19.85 -2.42
C ILE A 1 -13.86 19.18 -2.98
N THR A 2 -13.80 18.70 -4.20
CA THR A 2 -14.89 17.92 -4.78
C THR A 2 -14.87 16.53 -4.16
N PRO A 3 -15.96 16.03 -3.57
CA PRO A 3 -15.97 14.67 -3.01
C PRO A 3 -15.62 13.65 -4.08
N ARG A 4 -14.66 12.77 -3.80
CA ARG A 4 -14.31 11.62 -4.65
C ARG A 4 -14.89 10.33 -4.09
N THR A 5 -15.38 9.48 -4.98
CA THR A 5 -15.82 8.14 -4.63
C THR A 5 -14.74 7.14 -5.02
N PHE A 6 -14.27 6.36 -4.05
CA PHE A 6 -13.33 5.26 -4.25
C PHE A 6 -14.12 3.95 -4.21
N LYS A 7 -14.39 3.39 -5.37
CA LYS A 7 -15.12 2.12 -5.50
C LYS A 7 -14.12 1.01 -5.80
N GLY A 8 -14.10 -0.03 -4.96
CA GLY A 8 -13.35 -1.25 -5.19
C GLY A 8 -14.24 -2.32 -5.80
N GLU A 9 -13.78 -2.95 -6.87
CA GLU A 9 -14.44 -4.11 -7.47
C GLU A 9 -13.58 -5.34 -7.25
N ALA A 10 -14.12 -6.31 -6.49
CA ALA A 10 -13.47 -7.58 -6.24
C ALA A 10 -14.00 -8.65 -7.20
N PHE A 11 -13.10 -9.39 -7.82
CA PHE A 11 -13.43 -10.46 -8.76
C PHE A 11 -12.62 -11.71 -8.46
N ALA A 12 -13.30 -12.83 -8.24
CA ALA A 12 -12.70 -14.15 -8.05
C ALA A 12 -13.36 -15.13 -9.03
N PRO A 13 -12.69 -15.45 -10.16
CA PRO A 13 -13.31 -16.23 -11.23
C PRO A 13 -13.55 -17.69 -10.83
N VAL A 14 -12.61 -18.30 -10.11
CA VAL A 14 -12.67 -19.69 -9.65
C VAL A 14 -11.86 -19.85 -8.38
N ILE A 15 -12.41 -20.51 -7.39
CA ILE A 15 -11.72 -20.91 -6.15
C ILE A 15 -11.68 -22.45 -6.14
N PRO A 16 -10.65 -23.07 -6.76
CA PRO A 16 -10.59 -24.52 -6.88
C PRO A 16 -10.24 -25.15 -5.53
N SER A 17 -10.90 -26.27 -5.25
CA SER A 17 -10.52 -27.17 -4.15
C SER A 17 -10.59 -28.62 -4.60
N PHE A 18 -9.69 -29.42 -4.08
CA PHE A 18 -9.63 -30.85 -4.32
C PHE A 18 -9.32 -31.58 -3.03
N GLN A 19 -10.01 -32.69 -2.79
CA GLN A 19 -9.77 -33.55 -1.62
C GLN A 19 -9.73 -35.00 -2.04
N TYR A 20 -8.78 -35.73 -1.49
CA TYR A 20 -8.63 -37.17 -1.71
C TYR A 20 -8.37 -37.86 -0.37
N ALA A 21 -9.00 -39.02 -0.15
CA ALA A 21 -8.75 -39.87 0.99
C ALA A 21 -8.69 -41.34 0.56
N TYR A 22 -7.66 -42.03 0.99
CA TYR A 22 -7.50 -43.48 0.82
C TYR A 22 -7.49 -44.17 2.16
N ASN A 23 -8.46 -45.03 2.36
CA ASN A 23 -8.65 -45.75 3.64
C ASN A 23 -8.26 -47.22 3.50
N LYS A 24 -7.40 -47.70 4.38
CA LYS A 24 -7.03 -49.14 4.48
C LYS A 24 -6.84 -49.53 5.93
N GLY A 25 -7.73 -50.43 6.41
CA GLY A 25 -7.72 -50.86 7.80
C GLY A 25 -7.93 -49.71 8.78
N ARG A 26 -6.94 -49.47 9.64
CA ARG A 26 -6.98 -48.39 10.63
C ARG A 26 -6.35 -47.08 10.10
N TRP A 27 -5.80 -47.07 8.88
CA TRP A 27 -5.14 -45.91 8.28
C TRP A 27 -6.04 -45.19 7.27
N SER A 28 -5.95 -43.87 7.28
CA SER A 28 -6.49 -43.02 6.24
C SER A 28 -5.39 -42.06 5.77
N LEU A 29 -4.99 -42.19 4.51
CA LEU A 29 -4.09 -41.21 3.86
C LEU A 29 -4.93 -40.13 3.22
N GLN A 30 -4.58 -38.87 3.42
CA GLN A 30 -5.36 -37.73 2.98
C GLN A 30 -4.48 -36.74 2.22
N ALA A 31 -5.00 -36.22 1.12
CA ALA A 31 -4.40 -35.12 0.38
C ALA A 31 -5.48 -34.10 0.04
N SER A 32 -5.13 -32.83 0.11
CA SER A 32 -6.06 -31.77 -0.30
C SER A 32 -5.30 -30.59 -0.91
N PHE A 33 -5.92 -29.97 -1.88
CA PHE A 33 -5.49 -28.72 -2.47
C PHE A 33 -6.61 -27.70 -2.33
N ALA A 34 -6.28 -26.49 -1.88
CA ALA A 34 -7.22 -25.37 -1.81
C ALA A 34 -6.47 -24.04 -1.82
N LEU A 35 -7.19 -22.97 -2.15
CA LEU A 35 -6.75 -21.62 -1.84
C LEU A 35 -6.93 -21.38 -0.34
N THR A 36 -5.84 -21.16 0.38
CA THR A 36 -5.83 -20.96 1.84
C THR A 36 -5.89 -19.49 2.25
N GLY A 37 -5.83 -18.59 1.27
CA GLY A 37 -5.95 -17.14 1.47
C GLY A 37 -5.98 -16.40 0.14
N GLY A 38 -6.57 -15.21 0.13
CA GLY A 38 -6.78 -14.44 -1.08
C GLY A 38 -7.85 -15.07 -1.98
N GLY A 39 -7.56 -15.21 -3.26
CA GLY A 39 -8.45 -15.89 -4.23
C GLY A 39 -9.12 -14.93 -5.21
N GLY A 40 -8.66 -13.69 -5.30
CA GLY A 40 -9.22 -12.72 -6.23
C GLY A 40 -8.32 -11.53 -6.55
N LYS A 41 -8.81 -10.73 -7.47
CA LYS A 41 -8.27 -9.41 -7.84
C LYS A 41 -9.25 -8.36 -7.34
N CYS A 42 -8.73 -7.29 -6.74
CA CYS A 42 -9.50 -6.10 -6.42
C CYS A 42 -8.97 -4.93 -7.24
N THR A 43 -9.86 -4.19 -7.90
CA THR A 43 -9.52 -3.07 -8.78
C THR A 43 -10.20 -1.80 -8.28
N PHE A 44 -9.48 -0.70 -8.28
CA PHE A 44 -9.93 0.62 -7.90
C PHE A 44 -9.61 1.59 -9.04
N ASP A 45 -10.59 1.91 -9.87
CA ASP A 45 -10.40 2.71 -11.09
C ASP A 45 -10.05 4.18 -10.80
N ASN A 46 -10.39 4.66 -9.62
CA ASN A 46 -10.02 6.00 -9.13
C ASN A 46 -8.90 5.96 -8.07
N GLY A 47 -8.16 4.83 -7.97
CA GLY A 47 -7.14 4.64 -6.95
C GLY A 47 -7.72 4.50 -5.54
N LEU A 48 -6.93 4.87 -4.56
CA LEU A 48 -7.25 4.73 -3.13
C LEU A 48 -7.35 6.10 -2.45
N GLY A 49 -8.14 6.21 -1.39
CA GLY A 49 -8.21 7.40 -0.55
C GLY A 49 -6.88 7.80 0.07
N SER A 50 -5.96 6.85 0.28
CA SER A 50 -4.58 7.12 0.70
C SER A 50 -3.77 7.87 -0.36
N PHE A 51 -4.03 7.62 -1.66
CA PHE A 51 -3.41 8.37 -2.76
C PHE A 51 -3.89 9.81 -2.77
N GLU A 52 -5.20 10.03 -2.61
CA GLU A 52 -5.77 11.38 -2.46
C GLU A 52 -5.14 12.14 -1.31
N LYS A 53 -4.97 11.50 -0.17
CA LYS A 53 -4.33 12.12 0.99
C LYS A 53 -2.92 12.60 0.66
N ILE A 54 -2.10 11.78 0.02
CA ILE A 54 -0.71 12.14 -0.35
C ILE A 54 -0.72 13.33 -1.31
N VAL A 55 -1.59 13.31 -2.34
CA VAL A 55 -1.68 14.41 -3.32
C VAL A 55 -2.16 15.70 -2.65
N ALA A 56 -3.19 15.64 -1.81
CA ALA A 56 -3.73 16.80 -1.10
C ALA A 56 -2.69 17.45 -0.18
N GLU A 57 -1.96 16.65 0.58
CA GLU A 57 -0.91 17.13 1.48
C GLU A 57 0.26 17.72 0.68
N THR A 58 0.65 17.10 -0.43
CA THR A 58 1.68 17.63 -1.34
C THR A 58 1.23 18.97 -1.95
N ALA A 59 -0.04 19.08 -2.35
CA ALA A 59 -0.59 20.33 -2.89
C ALA A 59 -0.59 21.46 -1.85
N MET A 60 -0.99 21.16 -0.62
CA MET A 60 -0.95 22.14 0.47
C MET A 60 0.47 22.61 0.75
N ALA A 61 1.44 21.70 0.77
CA ALA A 61 2.84 22.01 1.01
C ALA A 61 3.43 22.86 -0.14
N ALA A 62 3.13 22.52 -1.39
CA ALA A 62 3.55 23.29 -2.56
C ALA A 62 2.95 24.71 -2.56
N CYS A 63 1.66 24.84 -2.26
CA CYS A 63 0.99 26.13 -2.11
C CYS A 63 1.59 26.95 -0.93
N GLY A 64 1.96 26.29 0.18
CA GLY A 64 2.64 26.92 1.31
C GLY A 64 4.01 27.48 0.93
N LEU A 65 4.80 26.71 0.17
CA LEU A 65 6.10 27.18 -0.35
C LEU A 65 5.90 28.37 -1.32
N ALA A 66 4.94 28.29 -2.23
CA ALA A 66 4.62 29.38 -3.16
C ALA A 66 4.29 30.69 -2.42
N LYS A 67 3.48 30.61 -1.36
CA LYS A 67 3.16 31.77 -0.50
C LYS A 67 4.39 32.34 0.19
N THR A 68 5.26 31.49 0.73
CA THR A 68 6.49 31.92 1.39
C THR A 68 7.40 32.62 0.40
N VAL A 69 7.56 32.07 -0.81
CA VAL A 69 8.38 32.68 -1.88
C VAL A 69 7.80 34.03 -2.29
N ASP A 70 6.50 34.12 -2.54
CA ASP A 70 5.84 35.37 -2.95
C ASP A 70 5.97 36.47 -1.87
N ASN A 71 5.80 36.12 -0.60
CA ASN A 71 5.98 37.05 0.51
C ASN A 71 7.41 37.60 0.60
N VAL A 72 8.40 36.70 0.53
CA VAL A 72 9.81 37.13 0.57
C VAL A 72 10.17 37.93 -0.65
N LEU A 73 9.70 37.55 -1.84
CA LEU A 73 9.92 38.28 -3.10
C LEU A 73 9.32 39.67 -3.02
N GLY A 74 8.06 39.79 -2.57
CA GLY A 74 7.38 41.10 -2.43
C GLY A 74 8.10 42.02 -1.46
N ASN A 75 8.60 41.52 -0.33
CA ASN A 75 9.38 42.28 0.61
C ASN A 75 10.73 42.70 0.01
N THR A 76 11.41 41.81 -0.71
CA THR A 76 12.70 42.07 -1.36
C THR A 76 12.59 43.19 -2.43
N LEU A 77 11.45 43.22 -3.14
CA LEU A 77 11.19 44.22 -4.19
C LEU A 77 10.49 45.48 -3.70
N GLY A 78 10.21 45.61 -2.40
CA GLY A 78 9.42 46.70 -1.86
C GLY A 78 7.97 46.74 -2.35
N GLN A 79 7.41 45.60 -2.76
CA GLN A 79 6.07 45.43 -3.27
C GLN A 79 5.31 44.36 -2.42
N PRO A 80 4.94 44.64 -1.16
CA PRO A 80 4.23 43.72 -0.33
C PRO A 80 2.92 43.25 -1.01
N GLY A 81 2.65 41.93 -0.95
CA GLY A 81 1.48 41.35 -1.59
C GLY A 81 1.68 40.97 -3.07
N MET A 82 2.90 41.07 -3.59
CA MET A 82 3.23 40.56 -4.91
C MET A 82 2.92 39.07 -5.01
N GLN A 83 2.24 38.67 -6.09
CA GLN A 83 1.87 37.29 -6.37
C GLN A 83 2.52 36.86 -7.69
N MET A 84 3.38 35.88 -7.63
CA MET A 84 4.03 35.28 -8.80
C MET A 84 3.67 33.79 -8.92
N PHE A 85 3.76 33.07 -7.82
CA PHE A 85 3.48 31.64 -7.73
C PHE A 85 2.08 31.34 -7.18
N THR A 86 1.45 32.27 -6.48
CA THR A 86 0.10 32.09 -5.92
C THR A 86 -1.01 32.64 -6.81
N THR A 87 -0.70 32.97 -8.06
CA THR A 87 -1.73 33.36 -9.06
C THR A 87 -2.60 32.17 -9.45
N ASP A 88 -3.81 32.43 -9.98
CA ASP A 88 -4.71 31.38 -10.47
C ASP A 88 -4.13 30.58 -11.63
N GLN A 89 -3.15 31.10 -12.37
CA GLN A 89 -2.44 30.40 -13.45
C GLN A 89 -1.25 29.56 -12.97
N ALA A 90 -0.89 29.68 -11.71
CA ALA A 90 0.19 28.93 -11.06
C ALA A 90 -0.37 27.96 -9.98
N PHE A 91 0.19 28.00 -8.78
CA PHE A 91 -0.22 27.11 -7.68
C PHE A 91 -1.55 27.52 -7.02
N GLY A 92 -2.02 28.75 -7.26
CA GLY A 92 -3.21 29.29 -6.60
C GLY A 92 -2.98 29.54 -5.10
N GLN A 93 -4.06 29.96 -4.43
CA GLN A 93 -3.99 30.29 -2.99
C GLN A 93 -4.63 29.24 -2.07
N LYS A 94 -5.44 28.35 -2.62
CA LYS A 94 -6.32 27.45 -1.85
C LYS A 94 -5.81 26.01 -1.72
N GLY A 95 -4.71 25.65 -2.41
CA GLY A 95 -4.22 24.29 -2.45
C GLY A 95 -5.15 23.34 -3.23
N GLU A 96 -5.83 23.87 -4.24
CA GLU A 96 -6.62 23.07 -5.19
C GLU A 96 -5.69 22.13 -5.96
N TYR A 97 -6.16 20.93 -6.26
CA TYR A 97 -5.37 19.91 -6.97
C TYR A 97 -6.23 19.04 -7.87
N SER A 98 -5.59 18.45 -8.85
CA SER A 98 -6.15 17.38 -9.68
C SER A 98 -5.09 16.34 -9.99
N TYR A 99 -5.52 15.11 -10.23
CA TYR A 99 -4.64 13.99 -10.58
C TYR A 99 -5.47 12.83 -11.14
N ASN A 100 -4.80 11.89 -11.80
CA ASN A 100 -5.34 10.59 -12.17
C ASN A 100 -4.72 9.52 -11.30
N SER A 101 -5.47 8.50 -10.95
CA SER A 101 -4.95 7.36 -10.20
C SER A 101 -5.70 6.08 -10.49
N TYR A 102 -5.01 4.98 -10.29
CA TYR A 102 -5.53 3.63 -10.45
C TYR A 102 -4.81 2.71 -9.48
N MET A 103 -5.49 1.66 -9.02
CA MET A 103 -4.86 0.62 -8.21
C MET A 103 -5.54 -0.72 -8.47
N HIS A 104 -4.76 -1.78 -8.57
CA HIS A 104 -5.26 -3.13 -8.38
C HIS A 104 -4.32 -3.97 -7.52
N GLY A 105 -4.91 -4.91 -6.82
CA GLY A 105 -4.20 -5.94 -6.07
C GLY A 105 -4.77 -7.31 -6.34
N ARG A 106 -3.90 -8.31 -6.40
CA ARG A 106 -4.25 -9.72 -6.55
C ARG A 106 -3.46 -10.53 -5.54
N GLN A 107 -4.13 -11.45 -4.85
CA GLN A 107 -3.49 -12.35 -3.89
C GLN A 107 -4.01 -13.77 -4.06
N TYR A 108 -3.09 -14.73 -4.10
CA TYR A 108 -3.37 -16.15 -4.08
C TYR A 108 -2.40 -16.88 -3.16
N TYR A 109 -2.94 -17.66 -2.24
CA TYR A 109 -2.18 -18.57 -1.38
C TYR A 109 -2.65 -20.00 -1.68
N TYR A 110 -1.87 -20.70 -2.49
CA TYR A 110 -2.14 -22.07 -2.89
C TYR A 110 -1.63 -23.03 -1.82
N GLY A 111 -2.51 -23.82 -1.22
CA GLY A 111 -2.18 -24.80 -0.18
C GLY A 111 -2.35 -26.23 -0.67
N LEU A 112 -1.27 -27.01 -0.61
CA LEU A 112 -1.30 -28.46 -0.80
C LEU A 112 -1.03 -29.14 0.55
N SER A 113 -2.01 -29.87 1.06
CA SER A 113 -1.89 -30.59 2.33
C SER A 113 -1.79 -32.08 2.06
N VAL A 114 -0.94 -32.76 2.82
CA VAL A 114 -0.85 -34.21 2.87
C VAL A 114 -0.75 -34.65 4.32
N GLY A 115 -1.35 -35.79 4.65
CA GLY A 115 -1.30 -36.32 6.01
C GLY A 115 -1.90 -37.70 6.15
N ALA A 116 -1.83 -38.23 7.35
CA ALA A 116 -2.38 -39.53 7.69
C ALA A 116 -3.19 -39.43 8.98
N ALA A 117 -4.33 -40.11 9.00
CA ALA A 117 -5.08 -40.41 10.22
C ALA A 117 -4.94 -41.86 10.59
N TYR A 118 -4.87 -42.13 11.88
CA TYR A 118 -4.85 -43.50 12.44
C TYR A 118 -5.96 -43.67 13.45
N LYS A 119 -6.72 -44.74 13.28
CA LYS A 119 -7.79 -45.14 14.17
C LYS A 119 -7.22 -46.04 15.29
N PHE A 120 -7.01 -45.48 16.48
CA PHE A 120 -6.51 -46.19 17.66
C PHE A 120 -7.53 -47.13 18.24
N SER A 121 -8.80 -46.70 18.24
CA SER A 121 -9.95 -47.50 18.67
C SER A 121 -11.16 -47.16 17.79
N ASP A 122 -12.28 -47.85 18.00
CA ASP A 122 -13.56 -47.53 17.31
C ASP A 122 -14.08 -46.14 17.65
N ASN A 123 -13.63 -45.57 18.75
CA ASN A 123 -14.07 -44.32 19.28
C ASN A 123 -13.04 -43.16 19.09
N PHE A 124 -11.76 -43.47 18.84
CA PHE A 124 -10.72 -42.45 18.83
C PHE A 124 -9.79 -42.58 17.62
N SER A 125 -9.58 -41.48 16.95
CA SER A 125 -8.61 -41.34 15.88
C SER A 125 -7.77 -40.04 16.02
N ALA A 126 -6.57 -40.06 15.49
CA ALA A 126 -5.74 -38.87 15.40
C ALA A 126 -5.20 -38.70 13.98
N PHE A 127 -4.97 -37.45 13.60
CA PHE A 127 -4.41 -37.02 12.32
C PHE A 127 -3.12 -36.24 12.54
N ALA A 128 -2.16 -36.47 11.67
CA ALA A 128 -0.98 -35.63 11.52
C ALA A 128 -0.68 -35.39 10.03
N GLY A 129 -0.32 -34.16 9.70
CA GLY A 129 -0.05 -33.78 8.33
C GLY A 129 0.73 -32.49 8.22
N VAL A 130 1.01 -32.11 6.98
CA VAL A 130 1.68 -30.85 6.64
C VAL A 130 1.01 -30.22 5.43
N ARG A 131 0.91 -28.89 5.44
CA ARG A 131 0.52 -28.10 4.28
C ARG A 131 1.71 -27.30 3.77
N GLY A 132 2.05 -27.46 2.49
CA GLY A 132 2.88 -26.53 1.75
C GLY A 132 2.01 -25.39 1.21
N VAL A 133 2.44 -24.15 1.41
CA VAL A 133 1.75 -22.96 0.91
C VAL A 133 2.67 -22.21 -0.04
N TYR A 134 2.20 -21.95 -1.26
CA TYR A 134 2.82 -21.02 -2.20
C TYR A 134 1.98 -19.76 -2.29
N ALA A 135 2.57 -18.64 -1.89
CA ALA A 135 1.94 -17.33 -1.97
C ALA A 135 2.41 -16.59 -3.23
N SER A 136 1.46 -16.03 -3.98
CA SER A 136 1.69 -15.17 -5.14
C SER A 136 0.78 -13.97 -5.04
N THR A 137 1.38 -12.78 -4.97
CA THR A 137 0.66 -11.52 -4.93
C THR A 137 1.19 -10.58 -5.99
N ASN A 138 0.33 -9.70 -6.48
CA ASN A 138 0.69 -8.66 -7.44
C ASN A 138 -0.03 -7.37 -7.04
N TYR A 139 0.72 -6.27 -7.00
CA TYR A 139 0.19 -4.93 -6.78
C TYR A 139 0.67 -4.02 -7.89
N TYR A 140 -0.27 -3.33 -8.50
CA TYR A 140 -0.01 -2.30 -9.48
C TYR A 140 -0.88 -1.08 -9.20
N GLY A 141 -0.27 0.08 -9.23
CA GLY A 141 -1.00 1.33 -9.08
C GLY A 141 -0.17 2.52 -9.50
N TYR A 142 -0.86 3.60 -9.85
CA TYR A 142 -0.20 4.84 -10.21
C TYR A 142 -0.98 6.06 -9.73
N VAL A 143 -0.24 7.17 -9.61
CA VAL A 143 -0.74 8.54 -9.47
C VAL A 143 0.00 9.37 -10.48
N GLU A 144 -0.72 10.01 -11.39
CA GLU A 144 -0.15 10.77 -12.50
C GLU A 144 -0.91 12.05 -12.80
N ASN A 145 -0.35 12.88 -13.67
CA ASN A 145 -0.96 14.14 -14.10
C ASN A 145 -1.30 15.07 -12.93
N ILE A 146 -0.45 15.08 -11.90
CA ILE A 146 -0.66 15.88 -10.69
C ILE A 146 -0.53 17.36 -11.03
N LYS A 147 -1.58 18.12 -10.73
CA LYS A 147 -1.59 19.59 -10.80
C LYS A 147 -1.91 20.17 -9.42
N VAL A 148 -1.30 21.29 -9.12
CA VAL A 148 -1.61 22.13 -7.95
C VAL A 148 -2.06 23.48 -8.48
N GLY A 149 -3.30 23.84 -8.21
CA GLY A 149 -3.96 24.91 -8.98
C GLY A 149 -4.00 24.54 -10.46
N ASN A 150 -3.46 25.39 -11.30
CA ASN A 150 -3.29 25.14 -12.73
C ASN A 150 -1.85 24.72 -13.12
N MET A 151 -0.95 24.64 -12.15
CA MET A 151 0.46 24.28 -12.37
C MET A 151 0.65 22.77 -12.38
N PRO A 152 1.06 22.14 -13.49
CA PRO A 152 1.49 20.75 -13.50
C PRO A 152 2.75 20.57 -12.64
N LEU A 153 2.70 19.64 -11.69
CA LEU A 153 3.77 19.47 -10.70
C LEU A 153 5.12 19.12 -11.33
N TYR A 154 5.14 18.40 -12.45
CA TYR A 154 6.38 18.04 -13.13
C TYR A 154 7.19 19.26 -13.59
N LYS A 155 6.53 20.39 -13.92
CA LYS A 155 7.22 21.62 -14.39
C LYS A 155 8.15 22.22 -13.35
N VAL A 156 7.88 21.98 -12.07
CA VAL A 156 8.75 22.43 -10.98
C VAL A 156 9.73 21.35 -10.53
N LEU A 157 9.46 20.07 -10.82
CA LEU A 157 10.37 18.96 -10.47
C LEU A 157 11.41 18.69 -11.56
N ASP A 158 10.97 18.47 -12.79
CA ASP A 158 11.82 18.33 -13.98
C ASP A 158 10.99 18.71 -15.22
N PRO A 159 11.08 19.96 -15.70
CA PRO A 159 10.26 20.46 -16.81
C PRO A 159 10.50 19.73 -18.15
N ASN A 160 11.60 18.97 -18.26
CA ASN A 160 11.92 18.19 -19.45
C ASN A 160 11.29 16.78 -19.45
N LYS A 161 10.65 16.38 -18.33
CA LYS A 161 10.05 15.07 -18.16
C LYS A 161 8.63 15.20 -17.64
N GLU A 162 7.64 15.02 -18.50
CA GLU A 162 6.22 15.12 -18.13
C GLU A 162 5.79 14.13 -17.05
N ASN A 163 6.49 13.00 -16.92
CA ASN A 163 6.25 12.00 -15.89
C ASN A 163 7.08 12.18 -14.61
N ALA A 164 7.82 13.29 -14.47
CA ALA A 164 8.69 13.51 -13.31
C ALA A 164 7.94 13.58 -11.96
N ALA A 165 6.65 13.90 -12.00
CA ALA A 165 5.78 13.94 -10.81
C ALA A 165 5.00 12.63 -10.58
N ASN A 166 5.10 11.65 -11.48
CA ASN A 166 4.31 10.44 -11.40
C ASN A 166 4.87 9.51 -10.33
N ILE A 167 3.94 8.84 -9.63
CA ILE A 167 4.25 7.73 -8.73
C ILE A 167 3.68 6.47 -9.39
N GLU A 168 4.51 5.46 -9.57
CA GLU A 168 4.08 4.17 -10.08
C GLU A 168 4.64 3.05 -9.21
N LEU A 169 3.77 2.15 -8.81
CA LEU A 169 4.08 0.93 -8.08
C LEU A 169 3.74 -0.27 -8.98
N SER A 170 4.72 -1.10 -9.26
CA SER A 170 4.54 -2.40 -9.89
C SER A 170 5.34 -3.44 -9.12
N CYS A 171 4.68 -4.30 -8.38
CA CYS A 171 5.34 -5.26 -7.50
C CYS A 171 4.67 -6.63 -7.56
N ASP A 172 5.43 -7.63 -7.97
CA ASP A 172 5.13 -9.03 -7.78
C ASP A 172 5.80 -9.53 -6.50
N GLN A 173 5.08 -10.34 -5.73
CA GLN A 173 5.63 -10.95 -4.53
C GLN A 173 5.36 -12.45 -4.55
N SER A 174 6.33 -13.24 -4.15
CA SER A 174 6.16 -14.68 -4.02
C SER A 174 6.90 -15.23 -2.81
N GLY A 175 6.37 -16.30 -2.24
CA GLY A 175 6.97 -16.96 -1.09
C GLY A 175 6.39 -18.34 -0.86
N ILE A 176 7.14 -19.15 -0.08
CA ILE A 176 6.74 -20.50 0.30
C ILE A 176 6.76 -20.62 1.82
N GLY A 177 5.82 -21.37 2.36
CA GLY A 177 5.76 -21.71 3.78
C GLY A 177 5.20 -23.11 4.01
N PHE A 178 5.40 -23.62 5.23
CA PHE A 178 4.90 -24.93 5.64
C PHE A 178 4.14 -24.81 6.95
N THR A 179 2.99 -25.50 7.02
CA THR A 179 2.10 -25.57 8.18
C THR A 179 2.01 -27.00 8.66
N PRO A 180 2.60 -27.40 9.79
CA PRO A 180 2.23 -28.64 10.44
C PRO A 180 0.77 -28.61 10.88
N ILE A 181 0.11 -29.77 10.82
CA ILE A 181 -1.32 -29.91 11.18
C ILE A 181 -1.47 -31.15 12.05
N ILE A 182 -2.16 -31.01 13.17
CA ILE A 182 -2.57 -32.12 14.01
C ILE A 182 -4.05 -32.07 14.27
N GLY A 183 -4.67 -33.22 14.47
CA GLY A 183 -6.09 -33.31 14.78
C GLY A 183 -6.45 -34.57 15.53
N VAL A 184 -7.53 -34.52 16.27
CA VAL A 184 -8.11 -35.66 16.96
C VAL A 184 -9.61 -35.68 16.76
N ASP A 185 -10.17 -36.88 16.75
CA ASP A 185 -11.61 -37.10 16.65
C ASP A 185 -11.99 -38.19 17.65
N PHE A 186 -13.04 -37.92 18.44
CA PHE A 186 -13.56 -38.82 19.44
C PHE A 186 -15.07 -38.97 19.32
N LYS A 187 -15.51 -40.20 19.08
CA LYS A 187 -16.94 -40.52 18.93
C LYS A 187 -17.42 -41.39 20.09
N THR A 188 -18.50 -41.00 20.71
CA THR A 188 -19.13 -41.80 21.77
C THR A 188 -20.66 -41.73 21.68
N GLY A 189 -21.30 -42.87 21.47
CA GLY A 189 -22.74 -42.95 21.26
C GLY A 189 -23.20 -42.09 20.09
N LYS A 190 -24.01 -41.09 20.38
CA LYS A 190 -24.55 -40.11 19.40
C LYS A 190 -23.70 -38.84 19.25
N TRP A 191 -22.61 -38.73 19.98
CA TRP A 191 -21.74 -37.56 20.01
C TRP A 191 -20.46 -37.80 19.26
N ASN A 192 -19.96 -36.71 18.60
CA ASN A 192 -18.65 -36.64 17.98
C ASN A 192 -17.95 -35.34 18.42
N PHE A 193 -16.74 -35.47 18.91
CA PHE A 193 -15.89 -34.33 19.31
C PHE A 193 -14.66 -34.32 18.43
N SER A 194 -14.32 -33.14 17.89
CA SER A 194 -13.11 -32.97 17.07
C SER A 194 -12.33 -31.76 17.51
N ALA A 195 -11.01 -31.87 17.40
CA ALA A 195 -10.11 -30.76 17.57
C ALA A 195 -9.02 -30.81 16.49
N LYS A 196 -8.74 -29.67 15.88
CA LYS A 196 -7.67 -29.51 14.87
C LYS A 196 -6.85 -28.30 15.23
N TYR A 197 -5.54 -28.45 15.16
CA TYR A 197 -4.60 -27.35 15.31
C TYR A 197 -3.67 -27.27 14.09
N GLU A 198 -3.64 -26.11 13.45
CA GLU A 198 -2.70 -25.76 12.39
C GLU A 198 -1.70 -24.78 12.95
N PHE A 199 -0.42 -25.13 12.87
CA PHE A 199 0.64 -24.27 13.35
C PHE A 199 0.79 -23.04 12.45
N LYS A 200 1.35 -21.98 12.98
CA LYS A 200 1.65 -20.77 12.23
C LYS A 200 2.53 -21.09 10.99
N THR A 201 2.10 -20.62 9.82
CA THR A 201 2.88 -20.70 8.59
C THR A 201 3.75 -19.45 8.46
N ARG A 202 5.06 -19.62 8.49
CA ARG A 202 5.97 -18.51 8.23
C ARG A 202 6.24 -18.40 6.74
N ILE A 203 5.87 -17.27 6.14
CA ILE A 203 6.11 -16.97 4.73
C ILE A 203 6.94 -15.70 4.65
N ARG A 204 7.98 -15.72 3.82
CA ARG A 204 8.76 -14.55 3.44
C ARG A 204 8.51 -14.27 1.97
N LEU A 205 7.71 -13.25 1.72
CA LEU A 205 7.40 -12.78 0.37
C LEU A 205 8.58 -11.97 -0.15
N LYS A 206 9.17 -12.39 -1.25
CA LYS A 206 10.23 -11.65 -1.94
C LYS A 206 9.60 -10.77 -3.01
N ASN A 207 9.94 -9.48 -2.99
CA ASN A 207 9.51 -8.52 -3.98
C ASN A 207 10.32 -8.65 -5.27
N LYS A 208 9.62 -8.55 -6.38
CA LYS A 208 10.16 -8.23 -7.70
C LYS A 208 9.40 -6.98 -8.16
N ALA A 209 10.05 -5.83 -8.08
CA ALA A 209 9.38 -4.56 -8.24
C ALA A 209 10.09 -3.64 -9.24
N VAL A 210 9.28 -2.88 -9.97
CA VAL A 210 9.71 -1.73 -10.77
C VAL A 210 8.85 -0.56 -10.34
N ASN A 211 9.45 0.35 -9.57
CA ASN A 211 8.73 1.50 -9.01
C ASN A 211 9.27 2.77 -9.60
N GLN A 212 8.39 3.72 -9.91
CA GLN A 212 8.74 5.09 -10.24
C GLN A 212 8.29 5.99 -9.11
N ALA A 213 9.18 6.91 -8.72
CA ALA A 213 8.89 7.89 -7.70
C ALA A 213 9.47 9.26 -8.10
N PRO A 214 8.76 10.35 -7.84
CA PRO A 214 9.27 11.69 -8.08
C PRO A 214 10.45 12.01 -7.16
N SER A 215 11.33 12.86 -7.64
CA SER A 215 12.44 13.42 -6.85
C SER A 215 12.30 14.92 -6.77
N ILE A 216 12.39 15.45 -5.56
CA ILE A 216 12.38 16.91 -5.36
C ILE A 216 13.78 17.50 -5.21
N SER A 217 14.82 16.71 -5.48
CA SER A 217 16.22 17.18 -5.36
C SER A 217 16.55 18.36 -6.28
N ALA A 218 15.95 18.39 -7.47
CA ALA A 218 16.14 19.46 -8.45
C ALA A 218 15.19 20.67 -8.25
N LEU A 219 14.30 20.61 -7.25
CA LEU A 219 13.31 21.66 -6.99
C LEU A 219 13.96 23.06 -6.79
N PRO A 220 15.03 23.24 -5.98
CA PRO A 220 15.65 24.56 -5.81
C PRO A 220 16.17 25.14 -7.12
N ASP A 221 16.84 24.32 -7.94
CA ASP A 221 17.42 24.76 -9.21
C ASP A 221 16.34 25.09 -10.25
N ASN A 222 15.28 24.29 -10.30
CA ASN A 222 14.16 24.52 -11.22
C ASN A 222 13.38 25.76 -10.81
N LEU A 223 13.13 25.95 -9.51
CA LEU A 223 12.48 27.15 -8.99
C LEU A 223 13.33 28.39 -9.28
N SER A 224 14.65 28.32 -9.08
CA SER A 224 15.56 29.38 -9.43
C SER A 224 15.46 29.78 -10.91
N ARG A 225 15.53 28.81 -11.81
CA ARG A 225 15.40 29.05 -13.25
C ARG A 225 14.08 29.71 -13.64
N GLN A 226 12.97 29.22 -13.08
CA GLN A 226 11.65 29.81 -13.32
C GLN A 226 11.55 31.24 -12.80
N MET A 227 12.04 31.49 -11.58
CA MET A 227 12.05 32.83 -11.00
C MET A 227 12.89 33.82 -11.85
N VAL A 228 14.14 33.44 -12.20
CA VAL A 228 14.98 34.29 -13.05
C VAL A 228 14.30 34.58 -14.37
N GLY A 229 13.74 33.59 -15.05
CA GLY A 229 13.06 33.79 -16.33
C GLY A 229 11.87 34.74 -16.22
N THR A 230 10.98 34.51 -15.23
CA THR A 230 9.79 35.36 -15.04
C THR A 230 10.17 36.80 -14.62
N LEU A 231 11.07 36.93 -13.66
CA LEU A 231 11.52 38.25 -13.20
C LEU A 231 12.25 39.04 -14.31
N THR A 232 13.05 38.38 -15.15
CA THR A 232 13.67 39.01 -16.32
C THR A 232 12.61 39.61 -17.23
N GLN A 233 11.55 38.88 -17.55
CA GLN A 233 10.43 39.40 -18.35
C GLN A 233 9.76 40.59 -17.68
N VAL A 234 9.48 40.49 -16.37
CA VAL A 234 8.84 41.58 -15.61
C VAL A 234 9.71 42.85 -15.65
N PHE A 235 11.01 42.74 -15.44
CA PHE A 235 11.92 43.89 -15.43
C PHE A 235 12.15 44.46 -16.83
N THR A 236 12.22 43.61 -17.86
CA THR A 236 12.29 44.06 -19.25
C THR A 236 11.03 44.84 -19.65
N ASN A 237 9.84 44.34 -19.25
CA ASN A 237 8.57 45.02 -19.49
C ASN A 237 8.46 46.38 -18.74
N LYS A 238 9.24 46.56 -17.67
CA LYS A 238 9.36 47.83 -16.94
C LYS A 238 10.44 48.76 -17.51
N GLY A 239 11.01 48.42 -18.67
CA GLY A 239 11.95 49.27 -19.41
C GLY A 239 13.43 49.02 -19.11
N MET A 240 13.81 47.96 -18.40
CA MET A 240 15.22 47.57 -18.26
C MET A 240 15.74 46.93 -19.54
N THR A 241 17.03 47.10 -19.82
CA THR A 241 17.68 46.31 -20.87
C THR A 241 17.68 44.82 -20.49
N PRO A 242 17.62 43.90 -21.45
CA PRO A 242 17.57 42.46 -21.16
C PRO A 242 18.69 41.98 -20.26
N GLU A 243 19.92 42.47 -20.46
CA GLU A 243 21.11 42.12 -19.66
C GLU A 243 20.98 42.59 -18.20
N ASN A 244 20.56 43.85 -18.00
CA ASN A 244 20.34 44.36 -16.64
C ASN A 244 19.16 43.68 -15.96
N ALA A 245 18.09 43.43 -16.70
CA ALA A 245 16.92 42.70 -16.20
C ALA A 245 17.29 41.31 -15.72
N GLN A 246 18.10 40.55 -16.48
CA GLN A 246 18.58 39.23 -16.10
C GLN A 246 19.49 39.26 -14.86
N ALA A 247 20.40 40.23 -14.77
CA ALA A 247 21.31 40.38 -13.62
C ALA A 247 20.52 40.71 -12.34
N VAL A 248 19.55 41.63 -12.41
CA VAL A 248 18.69 41.97 -11.27
C VAL A 248 17.78 40.78 -10.89
N ALA A 249 17.24 40.09 -11.88
CA ALA A 249 16.41 38.88 -11.63
C ALA A 249 17.21 37.78 -10.94
N ALA A 250 18.46 37.53 -11.36
CA ALA A 250 19.32 36.52 -10.73
C ALA A 250 19.65 36.87 -9.28
N ASN A 251 20.06 38.13 -9.01
CA ASN A 251 20.35 38.60 -7.67
C ASN A 251 19.13 38.55 -6.75
N THR A 252 17.97 38.98 -7.24
CA THR A 252 16.68 38.90 -6.51
C THR A 252 16.33 37.49 -6.20
N THR A 253 16.42 36.59 -7.18
CA THR A 253 16.14 35.14 -6.99
C THR A 253 17.04 34.52 -5.94
N GLN A 254 18.35 34.83 -6.01
CA GLN A 254 19.30 34.34 -5.00
C GLN A 254 18.94 34.83 -3.59
N ALA A 255 18.64 36.14 -3.45
CA ALA A 255 18.21 36.68 -2.15
C ALA A 255 16.95 36.01 -1.59
N VAL A 256 15.96 35.70 -2.44
CA VAL A 256 14.75 34.99 -2.05
C VAL A 256 15.04 33.55 -1.66
N LEU A 257 15.76 32.80 -2.48
CA LEU A 257 16.00 31.37 -2.23
C LEU A 257 16.96 31.08 -1.07
N THR A 258 17.81 32.05 -0.72
CA THR A 258 18.70 31.99 0.46
C THR A 258 18.05 32.56 1.73
N ASN A 259 16.85 33.13 1.62
CA ASN A 259 16.11 33.60 2.78
C ASN A 259 15.77 32.45 3.74
N GLY A 260 15.94 32.66 5.05
CA GLY A 260 15.77 31.63 6.06
C GLY A 260 14.39 30.96 6.07
N ASP A 261 13.31 31.70 5.81
CA ASP A 261 11.96 31.16 5.78
C ASP A 261 11.74 30.26 4.55
N VAL A 262 12.26 30.64 3.39
CA VAL A 262 12.19 29.85 2.15
C VAL A 262 13.02 28.56 2.32
N VAL A 263 14.24 28.66 2.82
CA VAL A 263 15.13 27.51 3.07
C VAL A 263 14.47 26.52 4.05
N LYS A 264 13.92 27.00 5.16
CA LYS A 264 13.22 26.18 6.15
C LYS A 264 12.00 25.50 5.57
N THR A 265 11.19 26.22 4.79
CA THR A 265 9.97 25.67 4.15
C THR A 265 10.33 24.60 3.13
N MET A 266 11.35 24.81 2.29
CA MET A 266 11.83 23.79 1.34
C MET A 266 12.39 22.54 2.03
N ALA A 267 13.16 22.73 3.10
CA ALA A 267 13.70 21.60 3.87
C ALA A 267 12.58 20.77 4.54
N GLY A 268 11.57 21.46 5.09
CA GLY A 268 10.38 20.82 5.64
C GLY A 268 9.61 20.01 4.58
N LEU A 269 9.36 20.63 3.42
CA LEU A 269 8.71 19.96 2.29
C LEU A 269 9.49 18.72 1.84
N LYS A 270 10.82 18.81 1.73
CA LYS A 270 11.65 17.66 1.36
C LYS A 270 11.52 16.51 2.36
N THR A 271 11.65 16.81 3.64
CA THR A 271 11.57 15.78 4.70
C THR A 271 10.19 15.10 4.71
N GLU A 272 9.13 15.89 4.60
CA GLU A 272 7.76 15.38 4.58
C GLU A 272 7.50 14.51 3.33
N PHE A 273 7.93 14.98 2.17
CA PHE A 273 7.79 14.24 0.91
C PHE A 273 8.55 12.91 0.94
N ASP A 274 9.82 12.92 1.31
CA ASP A 274 10.65 11.70 1.38
C ASP A 274 10.06 10.69 2.38
N THR A 275 9.51 11.16 3.52
CA THR A 275 8.87 10.31 4.52
C THR A 275 7.60 9.66 3.97
N LYS A 276 6.72 10.43 3.34
CA LYS A 276 5.47 9.92 2.77
C LYS A 276 5.70 8.96 1.61
N LEU A 277 6.68 9.26 0.77
CA LEU A 277 7.07 8.38 -0.32
C LEU A 277 7.58 7.04 0.21
N LYS A 278 8.43 7.06 1.23
CA LYS A 278 8.92 5.85 1.90
C LYS A 278 7.77 5.06 2.55
N GLU A 279 6.81 5.72 3.18
CA GLU A 279 5.62 5.07 3.73
C GLU A 279 4.76 4.42 2.64
N ALA A 280 4.62 5.06 1.48
CA ALA A 280 3.77 4.59 0.39
C ALA A 280 4.36 3.39 -0.36
N ILE A 281 5.64 3.42 -0.69
CA ILE A 281 6.28 2.42 -1.57
C ILE A 281 7.44 1.66 -0.95
N GLY A 282 7.92 2.04 0.23
CA GLY A 282 9.12 1.46 0.84
C GLY A 282 8.99 -0.03 1.21
N GLU A 283 7.79 -0.56 1.40
CA GLU A 283 7.57 -2.00 1.57
C GLU A 283 7.67 -2.78 0.25
N TYR A 284 7.55 -2.08 -0.89
CA TYR A 284 7.54 -2.65 -2.23
C TYR A 284 8.86 -2.45 -2.98
N GLU A 285 9.95 -2.16 -2.28
CA GLU A 285 11.28 -2.07 -2.88
C GLU A 285 11.71 -3.41 -3.49
N ASP A 286 12.40 -3.36 -4.63
CA ASP A 286 12.87 -4.56 -5.32
C ASP A 286 13.82 -5.39 -4.46
N GLY A 287 13.67 -6.71 -4.49
CA GLY A 287 14.47 -7.65 -3.71
C GLY A 287 14.15 -7.71 -2.21
N LYS A 288 13.37 -6.78 -1.66
CA LYS A 288 12.98 -6.78 -0.25
C LYS A 288 12.14 -7.99 0.10
N LYS A 289 12.34 -8.51 1.31
CA LYS A 289 11.55 -9.60 1.86
C LYS A 289 10.63 -9.06 2.94
N ILE A 290 9.33 -9.30 2.79
CA ILE A 290 8.33 -8.95 3.78
C ILE A 290 7.67 -10.19 4.37
N ALA A 291 7.11 -10.07 5.57
CA ALA A 291 6.39 -11.16 6.20
C ALA A 291 4.97 -11.26 5.64
N GLY A 292 4.58 -12.46 5.24
CA GLY A 292 3.22 -12.82 4.81
C GLY A 292 2.73 -14.04 5.59
N ASP A 293 2.94 -14.05 6.91
CA ASP A 293 2.64 -15.18 7.77
C ASP A 293 1.13 -15.46 7.80
N ILE A 294 0.76 -16.76 7.82
CA ILE A 294 -0.60 -17.20 8.13
C ILE A 294 -0.65 -17.53 9.62
N PRO A 295 -1.64 -17.03 10.37
CA PRO A 295 -1.76 -17.29 11.80
C PRO A 295 -1.95 -18.76 12.12
N ALA A 296 -1.60 -19.17 13.33
CA ALA A 296 -2.01 -20.45 13.85
C ALA A 296 -3.55 -20.50 14.01
N TYR A 297 -4.11 -21.67 13.85
CA TYR A 297 -5.55 -21.87 13.80
C TYR A 297 -5.95 -23.07 14.66
N LEU A 298 -6.90 -22.86 15.57
CA LEU A 298 -7.53 -23.90 16.36
C LEU A 298 -9.01 -24.03 15.96
N ALA A 299 -9.41 -25.23 15.58
CA ALA A 299 -10.80 -25.57 15.36
C ALA A 299 -11.26 -26.62 16.37
N LEU A 300 -12.39 -26.38 17.02
CA LEU A 300 -13.09 -27.33 17.87
C LEU A 300 -14.47 -27.61 17.29
N GLY A 301 -14.89 -28.86 17.29
CA GLY A 301 -16.19 -29.24 16.75
C GLY A 301 -16.91 -30.22 17.66
N VAL A 302 -18.21 -30.04 17.78
CA VAL A 302 -19.10 -30.98 18.46
C VAL A 302 -20.24 -31.32 17.52
N GLY A 303 -20.43 -32.62 17.27
CA GLY A 303 -21.53 -33.17 16.48
C GLY A 303 -22.43 -33.99 17.34
N TYR A 304 -23.72 -33.88 17.15
CA TYR A 304 -24.75 -34.70 17.78
C TYR A 304 -25.69 -35.30 16.74
N SER A 305 -25.87 -36.63 16.78
CA SER A 305 -26.77 -37.37 15.87
C SER A 305 -27.89 -38.00 16.67
N PRO A 306 -29.01 -37.29 16.92
CA PRO A 306 -30.14 -37.83 17.69
C PRO A 306 -30.74 -39.08 17.06
N VAL A 307 -30.81 -39.07 15.72
CA VAL A 307 -31.26 -40.20 14.89
C VAL A 307 -30.35 -40.31 13.67
N ASN A 308 -30.39 -41.41 12.94
CA ASN A 308 -29.48 -41.70 11.83
C ASN A 308 -29.61 -40.70 10.67
N THR A 309 -30.73 -40.01 10.55
CA THR A 309 -31.05 -39.07 9.47
C THR A 309 -30.78 -37.62 9.84
N VAL A 310 -30.51 -37.30 11.12
CA VAL A 310 -30.30 -35.94 11.59
C VAL A 310 -28.94 -35.81 12.28
N ARG A 311 -28.15 -34.84 11.86
CA ARG A 311 -26.91 -34.45 12.52
C ARG A 311 -26.90 -32.93 12.77
N VAL A 312 -26.59 -32.55 13.99
CA VAL A 312 -26.35 -31.15 14.38
C VAL A 312 -24.86 -30.98 14.69
N ASN A 313 -24.23 -29.96 14.15
CA ASN A 313 -22.85 -29.67 14.42
C ASN A 313 -22.72 -28.23 14.93
N VAL A 314 -21.79 -28.02 15.88
CA VAL A 314 -21.37 -26.71 16.37
C VAL A 314 -19.86 -26.64 16.24
N GLY A 315 -19.37 -25.54 15.68
CA GLY A 315 -17.94 -25.28 15.47
C GLY A 315 -17.50 -24.02 16.20
N PHE A 316 -16.27 -24.06 16.68
CA PHE A 316 -15.55 -22.91 17.25
C PHE A 316 -14.20 -22.80 16.56
N HIS A 317 -13.87 -21.62 16.06
CA HIS A 317 -12.62 -21.33 15.36
C HIS A 317 -11.90 -20.18 16.03
N TRP A 318 -10.60 -20.35 16.27
CA TRP A 318 -9.74 -19.32 16.80
C TRP A 318 -8.49 -19.17 15.94
N PHE A 319 -8.21 -17.94 15.54
CA PHE A 319 -7.02 -17.56 14.77
C PHE A 319 -6.09 -16.74 15.66
N ASP A 320 -4.82 -17.13 15.75
CA ASP A 320 -3.80 -16.45 16.54
C ASP A 320 -3.16 -15.30 15.76
N ASP A 321 -3.97 -14.34 15.31
CA ASP A 321 -3.54 -13.19 14.52
C ASP A 321 -2.50 -12.34 15.25
N LYS A 322 -2.59 -12.31 16.57
CA LYS A 322 -1.65 -11.57 17.44
C LYS A 322 -0.20 -11.99 17.23
N HIS A 323 0.04 -13.27 16.97
CA HIS A 323 1.38 -13.83 16.80
C HIS A 323 1.76 -14.03 15.33
N ALA A 324 0.84 -13.80 14.39
CA ALA A 324 1.17 -13.70 12.99
C ALA A 324 1.92 -12.38 12.74
N THR A 325 3.07 -12.46 12.06
CA THR A 325 3.79 -11.25 11.72
C THR A 325 3.19 -10.71 10.44
N SER A 326 2.37 -9.68 10.56
CA SER A 326 1.88 -8.86 9.47
C SER A 326 2.46 -7.47 9.66
N TYR A 327 3.25 -7.00 8.71
CA TYR A 327 3.75 -5.64 8.70
C TYR A 327 2.82 -4.80 7.83
N ASN A 328 2.19 -3.81 8.46
CA ASN A 328 1.66 -2.66 7.74
C ASN A 328 2.78 -1.62 7.58
N ASN A 329 2.51 -0.52 6.89
CA ASN A 329 3.46 0.58 6.69
C ASN A 329 4.00 1.20 8.01
N ARG A 330 3.36 0.90 9.15
CA ARG A 330 3.75 1.36 10.50
C ARG A 330 4.39 0.26 11.32
N GLN A 331 4.54 -0.95 10.78
CA GLN A 331 5.03 -2.14 11.48
C GLN A 331 4.24 -2.47 12.76
N GLU A 332 2.98 -2.14 12.79
CA GLU A 332 2.10 -2.42 13.93
C GLU A 332 1.72 -3.90 13.95
N LYS A 333 1.85 -4.51 15.11
CA LYS A 333 1.37 -5.89 15.33
C LYS A 333 -0.11 -5.88 15.67
N LEU A 334 -0.84 -6.84 15.15
CA LEU A 334 -2.22 -7.07 15.57
C LEU A 334 -2.28 -7.38 17.07
N LYS A 335 -3.27 -6.79 17.75
CA LYS A 335 -3.37 -6.88 19.22
C LYS A 335 -4.25 -8.04 19.70
N ARG A 336 -5.05 -8.65 18.82
CA ARG A 336 -6.06 -9.68 19.17
C ARG A 336 -6.05 -10.81 18.15
N GLY A 337 -6.48 -12.01 18.60
CA GLY A 337 -6.88 -13.12 17.74
C GLY A 337 -8.33 -12.95 17.27
N THR A 338 -8.68 -13.62 16.18
CA THR A 338 -10.05 -13.66 15.64
C THR A 338 -10.78 -14.90 16.14
N LEU A 339 -12.04 -14.74 16.52
CA LEU A 339 -12.95 -15.81 16.97
C LEU A 339 -14.13 -15.91 16.00
N GLU A 340 -14.45 -17.13 15.57
CA GLU A 340 -15.62 -17.44 14.74
C GLU A 340 -16.44 -18.58 15.35
N TYR A 341 -17.75 -18.49 15.25
CA TYR A 341 -18.70 -19.51 15.72
C TYR A 341 -19.59 -19.94 14.54
N ASN A 342 -19.79 -21.24 14.37
CA ASN A 342 -20.67 -21.84 13.36
C ASN A 342 -21.61 -22.85 13.96
#